data_13dc8f75468ab081e1a44398533514f8
#
_entry.id   13dc8f75468ab081e1a44398533514f8
#
_cell.length_a   1.000
_cell.length_b   1.000
_cell.length_c   1.000
_cell.angle_alpha   90.00
_cell.angle_beta   90.00
_cell.angle_gamma   90.00
#
_symmetry.space_group_name_H-M   'P 1'
#
loop_
_entity.id
_entity.type
_entity.pdbx_description
1 polymer ?
#
loop_
_entity_poly.entity_id
_entity_poly.type
_entity_poly.pdbx_seq_one_letter_code
_entity_poly.pdbx_strand_id
1 'polypeptide(L)'
;LEALSRGAAHVRFVESDRRAAAVLRRNVEALGLGGRGGTAARVSTADVPAALRGDPGLPYDVVLADPPYALADAALGGVLSALAGGGWLAPAALLVVERPVTAPTLAWPVGVNALTHRRYGDTVVYYGCT
;
A
#
# COMPACT_ATOMS: atom_id res chain seq x y z
N LEU A 1 -7.08 5.68 -6.22
CA LEU A 1 -7.49 6.56 -7.34
C LEU A 1 -7.23 8.04 -7.01
N GLU A 2 -7.49 8.49 -5.79
CA GLU A 2 -7.28 9.89 -5.36
C GLU A 2 -5.84 10.37 -5.59
N ALA A 3 -4.83 9.53 -5.33
CA ALA A 3 -3.44 9.87 -5.60
C ALA A 3 -3.18 10.20 -7.09
N LEU A 4 -3.84 9.48 -7.99
CA LEU A 4 -3.74 9.74 -9.43
C LEU A 4 -4.38 11.07 -9.81
N SER A 5 -5.54 11.41 -9.23
CA SER A 5 -6.20 12.69 -9.47
C SER A 5 -5.38 13.88 -8.96
N ARG A 6 -4.46 13.63 -8.02
CA ARG A 6 -3.55 14.63 -7.43
C ARG A 6 -2.15 14.62 -8.06
N GLY A 7 -1.96 13.92 -9.18
CA GLY A 7 -0.73 13.99 -9.97
C GLY A 7 0.29 12.88 -9.69
N ALA A 8 -0.10 11.77 -9.04
CA ALA A 8 0.79 10.62 -8.95
C ALA A 8 1.11 10.10 -10.36
N ALA A 9 2.40 9.90 -10.66
CA ALA A 9 2.85 9.46 -11.98
C ALA A 9 2.48 8.00 -12.27
N HIS A 10 2.51 7.14 -11.25
CA HIS A 10 2.07 5.75 -11.35
C HIS A 10 1.49 5.26 -10.02
N VAL A 11 0.56 4.33 -10.10
CA VAL A 11 -0.03 3.66 -8.93
C VAL A 11 -0.16 2.18 -9.19
N ARG A 12 0.21 1.36 -8.21
CA ARG A 12 -0.03 -0.07 -8.21
C ARG A 12 -1.06 -0.41 -7.13
N PHE A 13 -2.16 -1.01 -7.55
CA PHE A 13 -3.15 -1.61 -6.67
C PHE A 13 -2.86 -3.10 -6.53
N VAL A 14 -2.87 -3.60 -5.31
CA VAL A 14 -2.77 -5.03 -5.00
C VAL A 14 -4.04 -5.42 -4.27
N GLU A 15 -4.84 -6.31 -4.86
CA GLU A 15 -6.12 -6.74 -4.34
C GLU A 15 -6.28 -8.25 -4.57
N SER A 16 -6.54 -9.00 -3.52
CA SER A 16 -6.71 -10.46 -3.59
C SER A 16 -8.11 -10.87 -4.03
N ASP A 17 -9.14 -10.09 -3.72
CA ASP A 17 -10.51 -10.35 -4.16
C ASP A 17 -10.67 -10.03 -5.65
N ARG A 18 -11.05 -11.05 -6.43
CA ARG A 18 -11.19 -10.91 -7.88
C ARG A 18 -12.30 -9.96 -8.29
N ARG A 19 -13.39 -9.86 -7.49
CA ARG A 19 -14.52 -8.97 -7.78
C ARG A 19 -14.12 -7.51 -7.50
N ALA A 20 -13.47 -7.26 -6.37
CA ALA A 20 -12.92 -5.94 -6.04
C ALA A 20 -11.88 -5.48 -7.07
N ALA A 21 -10.97 -6.37 -7.46
CA ALA A 21 -9.99 -6.08 -8.51
C ALA A 21 -10.64 -5.76 -9.87
N ALA A 22 -11.74 -6.44 -10.22
CA ALA A 22 -12.49 -6.15 -11.45
C ALA A 22 -13.17 -4.77 -11.39
N VAL A 23 -13.71 -4.37 -10.21
CA VAL A 23 -14.27 -3.02 -10.01
C VAL A 23 -13.18 -1.97 -10.14
N LEU A 24 -12.02 -2.19 -9.52
CA LEU A 24 -10.87 -1.29 -9.64
C LEU A 24 -10.45 -1.07 -11.11
N ARG A 25 -10.34 -2.14 -11.89
CA ARG A 25 -10.00 -2.03 -13.33
C ARG A 25 -11.00 -1.19 -14.09
N ARG A 26 -12.29 -1.45 -13.89
CA ARG A 26 -13.35 -0.64 -14.52
C ARG A 26 -13.28 0.83 -14.14
N ASN A 27 -13.00 1.13 -12.87
CA ASN A 27 -12.85 2.51 -12.42
C ASN A 27 -11.61 3.18 -13.02
N VAL A 28 -10.49 2.46 -13.14
CA VAL A 28 -9.27 2.94 -13.80
C VAL A 28 -9.54 3.25 -15.27
N GLU A 29 -10.24 2.36 -15.97
CA GLU A 29 -10.62 2.54 -17.38
C GLU A 29 -11.58 3.72 -17.57
N ALA A 30 -12.63 3.81 -16.74
CA ALA A 30 -13.63 4.88 -16.80
C ALA A 30 -13.04 6.27 -16.57
N LEU A 31 -11.98 6.36 -15.77
CA LEU A 31 -11.26 7.60 -15.51
C LEU A 31 -10.14 7.88 -16.54
N GLY A 32 -9.97 7.03 -17.55
CA GLY A 32 -8.93 7.20 -18.56
C GLY A 32 -7.50 7.02 -18.02
N LEU A 33 -7.35 6.37 -16.87
CA LEU A 33 -6.06 6.21 -16.17
C LEU A 33 -5.31 4.93 -16.57
N GLY A 34 -5.89 4.13 -17.45
CA GLY A 34 -5.37 2.85 -17.94
C GLY A 34 -4.44 2.96 -19.14
N GLY A 35 -3.41 3.78 -19.11
CA GLY A 35 -2.26 3.74 -20.01
C GLY A 35 -2.49 4.07 -21.48
N ARG A 36 -2.07 5.18 -21.91
CA ARG A 36 -1.46 5.72 -23.14
C ARG A 36 -1.33 7.23 -22.97
N GLY A 37 -0.42 7.66 -22.10
CA GLY A 37 -0.21 9.09 -21.95
C GLY A 37 0.28 9.56 -20.58
N GLY A 38 0.97 8.72 -19.82
CA GLY A 38 1.76 9.22 -18.71
C GLY A 38 1.36 8.78 -17.30
N THR A 39 0.12 8.42 -17.03
CA THR A 39 -0.26 7.91 -15.71
C THR A 39 -0.52 6.40 -15.80
N ALA A 40 0.34 5.60 -15.22
CA ALA A 40 0.23 4.15 -15.26
C ALA A 40 -0.45 3.61 -13.99
N ALA A 41 -1.75 3.32 -14.06
CA ALA A 41 -2.45 2.56 -13.05
C ALA A 41 -2.36 1.06 -13.35
N ARG A 42 -1.77 0.28 -12.45
CA ARG A 42 -1.65 -1.17 -12.55
C ARG A 42 -2.46 -1.84 -11.45
N VAL A 43 -3.37 -2.73 -11.81
CA VAL A 43 -4.14 -3.55 -10.87
C VAL A 43 -3.62 -4.99 -10.89
N SER A 44 -3.03 -5.43 -9.80
CA SER A 44 -2.56 -6.80 -9.58
C SER A 44 -3.60 -7.56 -8.75
N THR A 45 -4.12 -8.68 -9.28
CA THR A 45 -4.99 -9.58 -8.50
C THR A 45 -4.11 -10.64 -7.84
N ALA A 46 -3.70 -10.38 -6.62
CA ALA A 46 -2.83 -11.26 -5.84
C ALA A 46 -2.94 -10.90 -4.35
N ASP A 47 -2.54 -11.82 -3.48
CA ASP A 47 -2.24 -11.44 -2.10
C ASP A 47 -0.98 -10.56 -2.04
N VAL A 48 -0.88 -9.74 -1.00
CA VAL A 48 0.24 -8.80 -0.85
C VAL A 48 1.59 -9.52 -0.77
N PRO A 49 1.78 -10.60 0.03
CA PRO A 49 3.03 -11.34 0.06
C PRO A 49 3.45 -11.89 -1.32
N ALA A 50 2.51 -12.39 -2.12
CA ALA A 50 2.82 -12.85 -3.48
C ALA A 50 3.22 -11.70 -4.41
N ALA A 51 2.52 -10.58 -4.31
CA ALA A 51 2.85 -9.39 -5.10
C ALA A 51 4.24 -8.83 -4.78
N LEU A 52 4.65 -8.88 -3.50
CA LEU A 52 5.95 -8.38 -3.04
C LEU A 52 7.15 -9.30 -3.39
N ARG A 53 6.90 -10.55 -3.78
CA ARG A 53 7.95 -11.43 -4.33
C ARG A 53 8.33 -11.09 -5.77
N GLY A 54 7.51 -10.28 -6.45
CA GLY A 54 7.78 -9.83 -7.81
C GLY A 54 8.73 -8.64 -7.88
N ASP A 55 8.98 -8.20 -9.09
CA ASP A 55 9.76 -6.99 -9.36
C ASP A 55 8.94 -5.74 -9.02
N PRO A 56 9.44 -4.84 -8.16
CA PRO A 56 8.80 -3.55 -7.92
C PRO A 56 8.75 -2.67 -9.17
N GLY A 57 9.69 -2.80 -10.09
CA GLY A 57 9.92 -1.89 -11.20
C GLY A 57 10.50 -0.56 -10.68
N LEU A 58 9.68 0.48 -10.59
CA LEU A 58 10.05 1.73 -9.95
C LEU A 58 9.67 1.71 -8.47
N PRO A 59 10.54 2.24 -7.59
CA PRO A 59 10.21 2.38 -6.17
C PRO A 59 9.07 3.40 -5.98
N TYR A 60 8.33 3.25 -4.89
CA TYR A 60 7.17 4.08 -4.57
C TYR A 60 7.50 5.09 -3.47
N ASP A 61 7.02 6.33 -3.65
CA ASP A 61 7.14 7.42 -2.66
C ASP A 61 6.10 7.29 -1.54
N VAL A 62 4.98 6.62 -1.81
CA VAL A 62 3.90 6.43 -0.82
C VAL A 62 3.35 5.01 -0.90
N VAL A 63 3.21 4.38 0.25
CA VAL A 63 2.51 3.11 0.43
C VAL A 63 1.31 3.30 1.35
N LEU A 64 0.13 2.92 0.88
CA LEU A 64 -1.10 2.91 1.67
C LEU A 64 -1.50 1.46 1.92
N ALA A 65 -1.61 1.07 3.18
CA ALA A 65 -1.98 -0.28 3.59
C ALA A 65 -3.19 -0.26 4.53
N ASP A 66 -4.27 -0.88 4.10
CA ASP A 66 -5.48 -1.13 4.88
C ASP A 66 -5.71 -2.65 4.95
N PRO A 67 -4.92 -3.37 5.78
CA PRO A 67 -5.05 -4.81 5.87
C PRO A 67 -6.34 -5.22 6.58
N PRO A 68 -6.88 -6.43 6.29
CA PRO A 68 -8.04 -6.95 7.03
C PRO A 68 -7.79 -6.92 8.54
N TYR A 69 -8.79 -6.56 9.31
CA TYR A 69 -8.69 -6.45 10.79
C TYR A 69 -8.22 -7.76 11.45
N ALA A 70 -8.53 -8.91 10.84
CA ALA A 70 -8.12 -10.23 11.33
C ALA A 70 -6.67 -10.59 10.96
N LEU A 71 -5.94 -9.75 10.21
CA LEU A 71 -4.56 -10.04 9.85
C LEU A 71 -3.68 -10.03 11.10
N ALA A 72 -2.98 -11.15 11.34
CA ALA A 72 -2.05 -11.27 12.45
C ALA A 72 -0.89 -10.26 12.34
N ASP A 73 -0.44 -9.71 13.47
CA ASP A 73 0.63 -8.72 13.52
C ASP A 73 1.94 -9.23 12.90
N ALA A 74 2.26 -10.50 13.11
CA ALA A 74 3.45 -11.13 12.51
C ALA A 74 3.38 -11.15 10.97
N ALA A 75 2.19 -11.39 10.40
CA ALA A 75 1.99 -11.37 8.96
C ALA A 75 2.14 -9.95 8.39
N LEU A 76 1.59 -8.96 9.07
CA LEU A 76 1.77 -7.54 8.71
C LEU A 76 3.25 -7.14 8.82
N GLY A 77 3.91 -7.53 9.90
CA GLY A 77 5.36 -7.29 10.08
C GLY A 77 6.20 -7.87 8.93
N GLY A 78 5.85 -9.07 8.46
CA GLY A 78 6.47 -9.70 7.29
C GLY A 78 6.28 -8.90 6.00
N VAL A 79 5.07 -8.37 5.78
CA VAL A 79 4.75 -7.50 4.63
C VAL A 79 5.57 -6.21 4.68
N LEU A 80 5.60 -5.53 5.84
CA LEU A 80 6.35 -4.28 5.99
C LEU A 80 7.85 -4.49 5.83
N SER A 81 8.39 -5.62 6.32
CA SER A 81 9.79 -5.99 6.14
C SER A 81 10.12 -6.27 4.67
N ALA A 82 9.24 -6.94 3.95
CA ALA A 82 9.41 -7.18 2.51
C ALA A 82 9.35 -5.89 1.69
N LEU A 83 8.50 -4.93 2.06
CA LEU A 83 8.48 -3.60 1.46
C LEU A 83 9.80 -2.87 1.68
N ALA A 84 10.29 -2.85 2.93
CA ALA A 84 11.51 -2.11 3.30
C ALA A 84 12.77 -2.71 2.66
N GLY A 85 12.87 -4.05 2.60
CA GLY A 85 14.05 -4.75 2.08
C GLY A 85 14.01 -5.08 0.58
N GLY A 86 12.85 -4.98 -0.06
CA GLY A 86 12.63 -5.49 -1.42
C GLY A 86 12.77 -4.46 -2.55
N GLY A 87 13.29 -3.27 -2.29
CA GLY A 87 13.42 -2.21 -3.32
C GLY A 87 12.10 -1.55 -3.72
N TRP A 88 11.05 -1.74 -2.91
CA TRP A 88 9.72 -1.18 -3.17
C TRP A 88 9.60 0.30 -2.78
N LEU A 89 10.45 0.78 -1.87
CA LEU A 89 10.37 2.11 -1.29
C LEU A 89 11.45 3.03 -1.85
N ALA A 90 11.03 4.21 -2.28
CA ALA A 90 11.95 5.30 -2.60
C ALA A 90 12.60 5.86 -1.33
N PRO A 91 13.73 6.58 -1.43
CA PRO A 91 14.26 7.36 -0.31
C PRO A 91 13.21 8.35 0.20
N ALA A 92 13.05 8.44 1.52
CA ALA A 92 12.02 9.24 2.20
C ALA A 92 10.57 8.86 1.84
N ALA A 93 10.33 7.60 1.48
CA ALA A 93 8.98 7.09 1.22
C ALA A 93 8.11 7.14 2.47
N LEU A 94 6.86 7.55 2.31
CA LEU A 94 5.85 7.57 3.35
C LEU A 94 5.05 6.25 3.36
N LEU A 95 4.98 5.60 4.51
CA LEU A 95 4.11 4.46 4.73
C LEU A 95 2.94 4.87 5.64
N VAL A 96 1.73 4.57 5.20
CA VAL A 96 0.49 4.81 5.94
C VAL A 96 -0.20 3.46 6.14
N VAL A 97 -0.38 3.06 7.40
CA VAL A 97 -0.92 1.74 7.74
C VAL A 97 -2.11 1.91 8.68
N GLU A 98 -3.26 1.35 8.29
CA GLU A 98 -4.46 1.30 9.12
C GLU A 98 -4.49 0.04 9.98
N ARG A 99 -4.89 0.20 11.25
CA ARG A 99 -5.09 -0.92 12.18
C ARG A 99 -6.31 -0.66 13.05
N PRO A 100 -7.02 -1.70 13.51
CA PRO A 100 -8.06 -1.52 14.51
C PRO A 100 -7.44 -1.06 15.84
N VAL A 101 -8.16 -0.23 16.58
CA VAL A 101 -7.72 0.29 17.89
C VAL A 101 -7.42 -0.81 18.90
N THR A 102 -7.97 -2.00 18.71
CA THR A 102 -7.75 -3.18 19.55
C THR A 102 -6.46 -3.93 19.25
N ALA A 103 -5.82 -3.63 18.10
CA ALA A 103 -4.55 -4.25 17.76
C ALA A 103 -3.41 -3.70 18.62
N PRO A 104 -2.35 -4.48 18.85
CA PRO A 104 -1.11 -3.97 19.43
C PRO A 104 -0.54 -2.80 18.63
N THR A 105 0.24 -1.94 19.28
CA THR A 105 0.96 -0.86 18.61
C THR A 105 1.81 -1.40 17.47
N LEU A 106 1.73 -0.76 16.31
CA LEU A 106 2.46 -1.17 15.11
C LEU A 106 3.98 -1.10 15.35
N ALA A 107 4.66 -2.22 15.13
CA ALA A 107 6.11 -2.27 15.09
C ALA A 107 6.59 -2.06 13.64
N TRP A 108 7.43 -1.05 13.44
CA TRP A 108 8.03 -0.77 12.15
C TRP A 108 9.26 -1.64 11.90
N PRO A 109 9.49 -2.10 10.67
CA PRO A 109 10.70 -2.88 10.33
C PRO A 109 11.94 -2.00 10.33
N VAL A 110 13.10 -2.63 10.32
CA VAL A 110 14.39 -1.94 10.12
C VAL A 110 14.35 -1.14 8.82
N GLY A 111 14.80 0.11 8.85
CA GLY A 111 14.81 1.02 7.72
C GLY A 111 13.56 1.88 7.60
N VAL A 112 12.56 1.70 8.48
CA VAL A 112 11.38 2.59 8.57
C VAL A 112 11.31 3.20 9.96
N ASN A 113 11.24 4.53 10.01
CA ASN A 113 11.13 5.29 11.25
C ASN A 113 9.67 5.68 11.50
N ALA A 114 9.17 5.46 12.72
CA ALA A 114 7.87 5.94 13.13
C ALA A 114 7.82 7.47 13.11
N LEU A 115 6.82 8.05 12.47
CA LEU A 115 6.59 9.51 12.49
C LEU A 115 5.54 9.89 13.52
N THR A 116 4.34 9.36 13.37
CA THR A 116 3.19 9.66 14.23
C THR A 116 2.11 8.60 14.05
N HIS A 117 1.07 8.68 14.87
CA HIS A 117 -0.17 7.95 14.63
C HIS A 117 -1.37 8.80 15.03
N ARG A 118 -2.53 8.52 14.45
CA ARG A 118 -3.78 9.21 14.74
C ARG A 118 -4.93 8.22 14.88
N ARG A 119 -5.79 8.43 15.86
CA ARG A 119 -6.99 7.62 16.06
C ARG A 119 -8.20 8.28 15.41
N TYR A 120 -8.98 7.48 14.70
CA TYR A 120 -10.25 7.86 14.08
C TYR A 120 -11.29 6.78 14.43
N GLY A 121 -12.09 7.04 15.47
CA GLY A 121 -13.06 6.05 15.96
C GLY A 121 -12.38 4.76 16.41
N ASP A 122 -12.68 3.65 15.74
CA ASP A 122 -12.14 2.33 16.00
C ASP A 122 -10.88 1.99 15.17
N THR A 123 -10.38 2.96 14.40
CA THR A 123 -9.19 2.81 13.56
C THR A 123 -8.05 3.70 14.07
N VAL A 124 -6.84 3.17 14.03
CA VAL A 124 -5.60 3.94 14.21
C VAL A 124 -4.83 3.93 12.91
N VAL A 125 -4.44 5.10 12.43
CA VAL A 125 -3.60 5.29 11.25
C VAL A 125 -2.19 5.60 11.70
N TYR A 126 -1.25 4.74 11.32
CA TYR A 126 0.17 4.88 11.62
C TYR A 126 0.93 5.44 10.42
N TYR A 127 1.86 6.35 10.66
CA TYR A 127 2.70 6.97 9.67
C TYR A 127 4.16 6.66 9.96
N GLY A 128 4.90 6.17 8.96
CA GLY A 128 6.33 5.91 9.03
C GLY A 128 7.03 6.38 7.75
N CYS A 129 8.34 6.58 7.80
CA CYS A 129 9.13 6.92 6.61
C CYS A 129 10.48 6.19 6.60
N THR A 130 11.01 5.96 5.40
CA THR A 130 12.36 5.42 5.17
C THR A 130 13.43 6.48 5.32
#